data_adb8011969713fbe164deaa30e8671d1
#
_entry.id   adb8011969713fbe164deaa30e8671d1
#
_cell.length_a   1.000
_cell.length_b   1.000
_cell.length_c   1.000
_cell.angle_alpha   90.00
_cell.angle_beta   90.00
_cell.angle_gamma   90.00
#
_symmetry.space_group_name_H-M   'P 1'
#
loop_
_entity.id
_entity.type
_entity.pdbx_description
1 polymer ?
#
loop_
_entity_poly.entity_id
_entity_poly.type
_entity_poly.pdbx_seq_one_letter_code
_entity_poly.pdbx_strand_id
1 'polypeptide(L)'
;VPELPEVESARATVERAALHRRIAEVDDTDTYECRPHAPGEIRTALLGRSLTGAFRRGKSLWCETSGTGRSRTPGTGRSRTPGPVLGLHLGMSGRILVTGPDGTLTEGGDWLGGRYGQGGEEPDRKAVWDRFTLTFEDGGTLRLFDKRRLGRVRLDPDTSALGPDAETVGAEELAARVRRGRSPLKARLLDQSVVAGVGNLLADETLWQARLSPRRPVDELTDGELERLHEALHTATKAAIAHGGVHTGEVIPFRGAGRHCPRCGTAMERATVGGRTTWWCPAEQT
;
A
#
# COMPACT_ATOMS: atom_id res chain seq x y z
N VAL A 1 3.45 0.79 9.39
CA VAL A 1 3.89 1.31 8.08
C VAL A 1 3.07 0.61 7.02
N PRO A 2 2.32 1.34 6.21
CA PRO A 2 1.54 0.73 5.14
C PRO A 2 2.41 -0.09 4.17
N GLU A 3 2.06 -1.34 3.99
CA GLU A 3 2.57 -2.24 2.97
C GLU A 3 1.43 -2.55 1.98
N LEU A 4 1.58 -3.52 1.10
CA LEU A 4 0.55 -3.82 0.11
C LEU A 4 -0.86 -4.02 0.72
N PRO A 5 -1.05 -4.80 1.81
CA PRO A 5 -2.38 -5.03 2.37
C PRO A 5 -3.08 -3.76 2.86
N GLU A 6 -2.34 -2.85 3.49
CA GLU A 6 -2.89 -1.57 3.95
C GLU A 6 -3.25 -0.67 2.76
N VAL A 7 -2.44 -0.68 1.70
CA VAL A 7 -2.75 0.09 0.49
C VAL A 7 -3.95 -0.50 -0.26
N GLU A 8 -4.12 -1.83 -0.25
CA GLU A 8 -5.32 -2.47 -0.78
C GLU A 8 -6.58 -2.08 0.02
N SER A 9 -6.49 -2.04 1.34
CA SER A 9 -7.57 -1.54 2.19
C SER A 9 -7.96 -0.09 1.83
N ALA A 10 -6.98 0.78 1.60
CA ALA A 10 -7.22 2.16 1.16
C ALA A 10 -7.85 2.22 -0.25
N ARG A 11 -7.36 1.42 -1.21
CA ARG A 11 -7.90 1.30 -2.55
C ARG A 11 -9.38 0.87 -2.52
N ALA A 12 -9.68 -0.19 -1.77
CA ALA A 12 -11.04 -0.70 -1.61
C ALA A 12 -11.98 0.32 -0.95
N THR A 13 -11.46 1.14 -0.03
CA THR A 13 -12.20 2.24 0.59
C THR A 13 -12.57 3.31 -0.44
N VAL A 14 -11.62 3.73 -1.29
CA VAL A 14 -11.91 4.65 -2.40
C VAL A 14 -12.94 4.07 -3.37
N GLU A 15 -12.73 2.82 -3.79
CA GLU A 15 -13.61 2.13 -4.74
C GLU A 15 -15.05 2.06 -4.24
N ARG A 16 -15.23 1.72 -2.98
CA ARG A 16 -16.56 1.54 -2.38
C ARG A 16 -17.28 2.84 -2.09
N ALA A 17 -16.57 3.92 -1.71
CA ALA A 17 -17.18 5.08 -1.10
C ALA A 17 -16.91 6.42 -1.81
N ALA A 18 -15.96 6.50 -2.76
CA ALA A 18 -15.58 7.77 -3.37
C ALA A 18 -15.75 7.83 -4.89
N LEU A 19 -15.92 6.69 -5.57
CA LEU A 19 -16.06 6.68 -7.03
C LEU A 19 -17.37 7.35 -7.50
N HIS A 20 -17.29 7.94 -8.70
CA HIS A 20 -18.41 8.57 -9.42
C HIS A 20 -19.01 9.80 -8.76
N ARG A 21 -18.44 10.27 -7.66
CA ARG A 21 -18.83 11.51 -6.98
C ARG A 21 -18.08 12.68 -7.59
N ARG A 22 -18.79 13.78 -7.87
CA ARG A 22 -18.22 14.95 -8.50
C ARG A 22 -17.46 15.81 -7.49
N ILE A 23 -16.24 16.20 -7.81
CA ILE A 23 -15.35 17.00 -6.96
C ILE A 23 -15.77 18.47 -7.05
N ALA A 24 -16.23 19.04 -5.93
CA ALA A 24 -16.62 20.43 -5.78
C ALA A 24 -15.47 21.29 -5.28
N GLU A 25 -14.57 20.73 -4.44
CA GLU A 25 -13.44 21.44 -3.88
C GLU A 25 -12.25 20.51 -3.67
N VAL A 26 -11.02 21.08 -3.70
CA VAL A 26 -9.77 20.38 -3.43
C VAL A 26 -8.92 21.25 -2.53
N ASP A 27 -8.51 20.70 -1.38
CA ASP A 27 -7.46 21.27 -0.54
C ASP A 27 -6.13 20.54 -0.82
N ASP A 28 -5.23 21.23 -1.53
CA ASP A 28 -3.88 20.81 -1.89
C ASP A 28 -2.83 21.77 -1.28
N THR A 29 -3.16 22.41 -0.17
CA THR A 29 -2.32 23.43 0.47
C THR A 29 -1.10 22.85 1.19
N ASP A 30 -1.08 21.55 1.52
CA ASP A 30 0.09 20.89 2.09
C ASP A 30 1.21 20.73 1.05
N THR A 31 2.09 21.74 0.95
CA THR A 31 3.18 21.79 -0.03
C THR A 31 4.21 20.67 0.14
N TYR A 32 4.25 20.00 1.28
CA TYR A 32 5.17 18.89 1.49
C TYR A 32 4.64 17.57 0.93
N GLU A 33 3.38 17.26 1.15
CA GLU A 33 2.76 16.05 0.60
C GLU A 33 2.36 16.18 -0.86
N CYS A 34 1.93 17.38 -1.29
CA CYS A 34 1.53 17.64 -2.67
C CYS A 34 2.69 17.95 -3.62
N ARG A 35 3.94 17.98 -3.12
CA ARG A 35 5.10 18.25 -3.99
C ARG A 35 5.27 17.21 -5.10
N PRO A 36 5.70 17.59 -6.33
CA PRO A 36 6.28 18.87 -6.70
C PRO A 36 5.25 19.96 -7.06
N HIS A 37 3.94 19.68 -6.92
CA HIS A 37 2.88 20.58 -7.32
C HIS A 37 2.82 21.83 -6.43
N ALA A 38 2.61 22.97 -7.07
CA ALA A 38 2.31 24.21 -6.37
C ALA A 38 0.87 24.16 -5.79
N PRO A 39 0.58 24.89 -4.69
CA PRO A 39 -0.77 25.00 -4.15
C PRO A 39 -1.76 25.50 -5.23
N GLY A 40 -2.88 24.78 -5.37
CA GLY A 40 -3.90 25.05 -6.39
C GLY A 40 -3.68 24.36 -7.74
N GLU A 41 -2.53 23.73 -7.99
CA GLU A 41 -2.27 23.00 -9.24
C GLU A 41 -3.11 21.72 -9.32
N ILE A 42 -3.11 20.89 -8.24
CA ILE A 42 -3.92 19.69 -8.17
C ILE A 42 -5.41 20.07 -8.17
N ARG A 43 -5.78 21.12 -7.43
CA ARG A 43 -7.14 21.66 -7.45
C ARG A 43 -7.61 21.99 -8.86
N THR A 44 -6.81 22.74 -9.62
CA THR A 44 -7.15 23.15 -10.99
C THR A 44 -7.34 21.94 -11.90
N ALA A 45 -6.52 20.90 -11.71
CA ALA A 45 -6.59 19.67 -12.50
C ALA A 45 -7.82 18.82 -12.19
N LEU A 46 -8.29 18.78 -10.93
CA LEU A 46 -9.32 17.85 -10.49
C LEU A 46 -10.72 18.45 -10.34
N LEU A 47 -10.83 19.76 -10.21
CA LEU A 47 -12.13 20.43 -9.95
C LEU A 47 -13.17 20.08 -11.04
N GLY A 48 -14.37 19.73 -10.60
CA GLY A 48 -15.50 19.37 -11.47
C GLY A 48 -15.37 17.99 -12.14
N ARG A 49 -14.33 17.22 -11.83
CA ARG A 49 -14.17 15.81 -12.28
C ARG A 49 -14.77 14.85 -11.25
N SER A 50 -14.80 13.57 -11.63
CA SER A 50 -15.14 12.48 -10.72
C SER A 50 -14.06 11.42 -10.79
N LEU A 51 -13.80 10.74 -9.68
CA LEU A 51 -12.98 9.53 -9.67
C LEU A 51 -13.75 8.42 -10.41
N THR A 52 -13.12 7.75 -11.37
CA THR A 52 -13.76 6.73 -12.21
C THR A 52 -13.28 5.32 -11.95
N GLY A 53 -12.12 5.17 -11.32
CA GLY A 53 -11.55 3.90 -10.91
C GLY A 53 -10.47 4.12 -9.86
N ALA A 54 -10.23 3.11 -9.03
CA ALA A 54 -9.15 3.07 -8.03
C ALA A 54 -8.28 1.83 -8.24
N PHE A 55 -6.99 2.03 -8.41
CA PHE A 55 -6.03 0.99 -8.77
C PHE A 55 -4.84 1.02 -7.82
N ARG A 56 -4.15 -0.12 -7.72
CA ARG A 56 -2.95 -0.28 -6.90
C ARG A 56 -1.89 -1.11 -7.62
N ARG A 57 -0.64 -0.79 -7.37
CA ARG A 57 0.51 -1.66 -7.63
C ARG A 57 1.49 -1.53 -6.48
N GLY A 58 1.70 -2.60 -5.74
CA GLY A 58 2.50 -2.57 -4.52
C GLY A 58 1.97 -1.56 -3.50
N LYS A 59 2.77 -0.56 -3.19
CA LYS A 59 2.43 0.49 -2.21
C LYS A 59 1.94 1.79 -2.86
N SER A 60 1.76 1.79 -4.17
CA SER A 60 1.25 2.93 -4.93
C SER A 60 -0.23 2.73 -5.22
N LEU A 61 -1.05 3.68 -4.79
CA LEU A 61 -2.48 3.80 -5.07
C LEU A 61 -2.68 4.94 -6.05
N TRP A 62 -3.56 4.77 -7.03
CA TRP A 62 -3.98 5.87 -7.90
C TRP A 62 -5.45 5.75 -8.28
N CYS A 63 -6.03 6.90 -8.61
CA CYS A 63 -7.38 7.01 -9.09
C CYS A 63 -7.40 7.62 -10.49
N GLU A 64 -8.09 6.99 -11.41
CA GLU A 64 -8.43 7.61 -12.69
C GLU A 64 -9.51 8.65 -12.49
N THR A 65 -9.49 9.70 -13.32
CA THR A 65 -10.51 10.75 -13.26
C THR A 65 -11.23 10.92 -14.58
N SER A 66 -12.47 11.43 -14.52
CA SER A 66 -13.23 11.76 -15.71
C SER A 66 -12.64 12.96 -16.44
N GLY A 67 -12.71 12.94 -17.78
CA GLY A 67 -12.40 14.12 -18.59
C GLY A 67 -13.43 15.24 -18.44
N THR A 68 -13.02 16.49 -18.69
CA THR A 68 -13.91 17.67 -18.62
C THR A 68 -14.67 17.96 -19.92
N GLY A 69 -14.39 17.26 -21.02
CA GLY A 69 -14.95 17.52 -22.35
C GLY A 69 -16.16 16.63 -22.68
N ARG A 70 -17.30 17.25 -23.02
CA ARG A 70 -18.30 16.63 -23.89
C ARG A 70 -17.82 16.77 -25.32
N SER A 71 -16.99 15.85 -25.83
CA SER A 71 -16.77 15.79 -27.27
C SER A 71 -18.06 15.30 -27.94
N ARG A 72 -18.76 16.22 -28.59
CA ARG A 72 -19.88 15.89 -29.48
C ARG A 72 -19.33 15.65 -30.88
N THR A 73 -18.80 14.48 -31.13
CA THR A 73 -18.58 14.03 -32.52
C THR A 73 -19.84 13.23 -32.90
N PRO A 74 -20.62 13.72 -33.91
CA PRO A 74 -21.77 12.95 -34.39
C PRO A 74 -21.28 11.65 -35.04
N GLY A 75 -21.73 10.50 -34.55
CA GLY A 75 -21.55 9.20 -35.20
C GLY A 75 -20.60 8.20 -34.57
N THR A 76 -19.83 8.55 -33.54
CA THR A 76 -19.02 7.57 -32.78
C THR A 76 -19.38 7.61 -31.29
N GLY A 77 -19.49 6.44 -30.68
CA GLY A 77 -19.87 6.31 -29.27
C GLY A 77 -19.05 7.23 -28.36
N ARG A 78 -19.61 7.66 -27.25
CA ARG A 78 -19.05 8.61 -26.27
C ARG A 78 -17.64 8.20 -25.85
N SER A 79 -16.62 8.64 -26.56
CA SER A 79 -15.24 8.60 -26.09
C SER A 79 -15.05 9.75 -25.08
N ARG A 80 -14.96 9.44 -23.82
CA ARG A 80 -14.56 10.43 -22.81
C ARG A 80 -13.03 10.47 -22.82
N THR A 81 -12.46 11.62 -23.11
CA THR A 81 -11.03 11.83 -22.91
C THR A 81 -10.70 11.55 -21.45
N PRO A 82 -9.72 10.68 -21.14
CA PRO A 82 -9.30 10.46 -19.75
C PRO A 82 -8.88 11.79 -19.11
N GLY A 83 -9.19 11.94 -17.81
CA GLY A 83 -8.64 13.02 -17.02
C GLY A 83 -7.25 12.67 -16.48
N PRO A 84 -6.61 13.60 -15.74
CA PRO A 84 -5.36 13.31 -15.04
C PRO A 84 -5.56 12.18 -14.01
N VAL A 85 -4.52 11.42 -13.75
CA VAL A 85 -4.52 10.37 -12.73
C VAL A 85 -4.10 10.96 -11.40
N LEU A 86 -4.87 10.74 -10.34
CA LEU A 86 -4.53 11.14 -8.98
C LEU A 86 -3.78 10.02 -8.27
N GLY A 87 -2.49 10.17 -8.04
CA GLY A 87 -1.68 9.25 -7.25
C GLY A 87 -1.67 9.60 -5.77
N LEU A 88 -1.81 8.58 -4.92
CA LEU A 88 -1.81 8.67 -3.47
C LEU A 88 -0.81 7.67 -2.89
N HIS A 89 0.08 8.13 -2.02
CA HIS A 89 1.02 7.28 -1.32
C HIS A 89 0.87 7.49 0.20
N LEU A 90 0.65 6.42 0.94
CA LEU A 90 0.31 6.48 2.36
C LEU A 90 1.50 6.76 3.30
N GLY A 91 2.73 6.86 2.76
CA GLY A 91 3.90 7.11 3.59
C GLY A 91 4.12 6.03 4.64
N MET A 92 4.20 6.43 5.90
CA MET A 92 4.46 5.53 7.03
C MET A 92 3.28 5.40 8.02
N SER A 93 2.24 6.21 7.90
CA SER A 93 1.08 6.20 8.80
C SER A 93 -0.18 6.75 8.13
N GLY A 94 -0.14 6.89 6.80
CA GLY A 94 -1.25 7.45 6.05
C GLY A 94 -2.47 6.53 6.01
N ARG A 95 -3.64 7.15 6.03
CA ARG A 95 -4.95 6.53 5.85
C ARG A 95 -5.79 7.33 4.86
N ILE A 96 -6.62 6.64 4.12
CA ILE A 96 -7.68 7.26 3.34
C ILE A 96 -8.96 7.21 4.16
N LEU A 97 -9.58 8.36 4.31
CA LEU A 97 -10.83 8.55 5.04
C LEU A 97 -11.87 9.07 4.05
N VAL A 98 -12.96 8.36 3.90
CA VAL A 98 -14.06 8.79 3.04
C VAL A 98 -15.30 8.99 3.90
N THR A 99 -15.85 10.21 3.88
CA THR A 99 -17.11 10.54 4.52
C THR A 99 -18.22 10.57 3.46
N GLY A 100 -19.28 9.84 3.68
CA GLY A 100 -20.49 9.85 2.84
C GLY A 100 -21.31 11.13 3.02
N PRO A 101 -22.31 11.37 2.17
CA PRO A 101 -23.23 12.51 2.30
C PRO A 101 -24.08 12.43 3.58
N ASP A 102 -24.26 11.24 4.13
CA ASP A 102 -24.97 10.95 5.38
C ASP A 102 -24.07 11.06 6.62
N GLY A 103 -22.80 11.44 6.46
CA GLY A 103 -21.82 11.50 7.53
C GLY A 103 -21.14 10.16 7.86
N THR A 104 -21.51 9.05 7.20
CA THR A 104 -20.89 7.75 7.42
C THR A 104 -19.41 7.80 7.05
N LEU A 105 -18.53 7.43 7.98
CA LEU A 105 -17.10 7.37 7.78
C LEU A 105 -16.67 5.96 7.39
N THR A 106 -15.92 5.85 6.30
CA THR A 106 -15.22 4.65 5.88
C THR A 106 -13.72 4.94 5.80
N GLU A 107 -12.89 4.05 6.31
CA GLU A 107 -11.45 4.25 6.30
C GLU A 107 -10.69 3.01 5.82
N GLY A 108 -9.48 3.24 5.28
CA GLY A 108 -8.52 2.21 4.88
C GLY A 108 -7.11 2.77 4.87
N GLY A 109 -6.12 1.91 5.02
CA GLY A 109 -4.71 2.29 5.10
C GLY A 109 -4.01 1.72 6.33
N ASP A 110 -3.15 2.51 6.97
CA ASP A 110 -2.41 2.05 8.15
C ASP A 110 -3.35 1.71 9.30
N TRP A 111 -3.36 0.44 9.69
CA TRP A 111 -4.24 -0.05 10.73
C TRP A 111 -3.47 -0.23 12.03
N LEU A 112 -3.81 0.56 13.02
CA LEU A 112 -3.21 0.48 14.36
C LEU A 112 -3.90 -0.58 15.21
N GLY A 113 -3.76 -1.86 14.81
CA GLY A 113 -4.02 -3.04 15.64
C GLY A 113 -5.18 -2.96 16.62
N GLY A 114 -6.41 -3.03 16.15
CA GLY A 114 -7.58 -3.26 17.01
C GLY A 114 -8.01 -2.10 17.91
N ARG A 115 -7.29 -1.01 17.96
CA ARG A 115 -7.72 0.14 18.76
C ARG A 115 -8.84 0.97 18.13
N TYR A 116 -9.07 0.80 16.82
CA TYR A 116 -10.04 1.58 16.04
C TYR A 116 -11.12 0.75 15.35
N GLY A 117 -11.12 -0.55 15.50
CA GLY A 117 -12.05 -1.47 14.83
C GLY A 117 -13.44 -1.59 15.45
N GLN A 118 -13.74 -0.85 16.49
CA GLN A 118 -15.07 -0.90 17.16
C GLN A 118 -15.57 0.49 17.48
N GLY A 119 -15.89 1.31 16.47
CA GLY A 119 -16.76 2.48 16.64
C GLY A 119 -16.33 3.54 17.68
N GLY A 120 -15.09 3.49 18.14
CA GLY A 120 -14.56 4.47 19.08
C GLY A 120 -14.06 5.69 18.30
N GLU A 121 -14.54 6.87 18.63
CA GLU A 121 -13.93 8.12 18.20
C GLU A 121 -12.43 8.05 18.51
N GLU A 122 -11.60 8.32 17.51
CA GLU A 122 -10.16 8.48 17.74
C GLU A 122 -9.96 9.73 18.60
N PRO A 123 -9.57 9.61 19.91
CA PRO A 123 -9.54 10.76 20.83
C PRO A 123 -8.58 11.87 20.38
N ASP A 124 -7.72 11.59 19.41
CA ASP A 124 -6.67 12.47 18.92
C ASP A 124 -6.78 12.85 17.43
N ARG A 125 -7.95 12.66 16.81
CA ARG A 125 -8.11 13.04 15.41
C ARG A 125 -8.14 14.54 15.26
N LYS A 126 -7.01 15.11 14.83
CA LYS A 126 -6.89 16.54 14.55
C LYS A 126 -7.00 16.78 13.05
N ALA A 127 -7.88 17.69 12.64
CA ALA A 127 -8.03 18.10 11.23
C ALA A 127 -6.71 18.58 10.61
N VAL A 128 -5.77 19.06 11.42
CA VAL A 128 -4.42 19.47 10.99
C VAL A 128 -3.59 18.33 10.38
N TRP A 129 -4.01 17.07 10.54
CA TRP A 129 -3.39 15.90 9.94
C TRP A 129 -4.07 15.44 8.66
N ASP A 130 -5.18 16.06 8.24
CA ASP A 130 -5.75 15.91 6.91
C ASP A 130 -4.87 16.71 5.93
N ARG A 131 -4.04 16.00 5.16
CA ARG A 131 -2.98 16.60 4.33
C ARG A 131 -3.43 16.93 2.91
N PHE A 132 -4.49 16.27 2.48
CA PHE A 132 -5.13 16.48 1.20
C PHE A 132 -6.61 16.14 1.33
N THR A 133 -7.48 16.97 0.78
CA THR A 133 -8.92 16.75 0.85
C THR A 133 -9.59 17.00 -0.50
N LEU A 134 -10.42 16.05 -0.91
CA LEU A 134 -11.44 16.26 -1.94
C LEU A 134 -12.79 16.44 -1.23
N THR A 135 -13.50 17.51 -1.54
CA THR A 135 -14.91 17.68 -1.14
C THR A 135 -15.78 17.42 -2.37
N PHE A 136 -16.80 16.60 -2.22
CA PHE A 136 -17.72 16.25 -3.30
C PHE A 136 -18.96 17.17 -3.29
N GLU A 137 -19.65 17.28 -4.44
CA GLU A 137 -20.89 18.09 -4.58
C GLU A 137 -22.02 17.64 -3.63
N ASP A 138 -22.00 16.38 -3.19
CA ASP A 138 -22.95 15.82 -2.23
C ASP A 138 -22.61 16.12 -0.75
N GLY A 139 -21.57 16.90 -0.50
CA GLY A 139 -21.11 17.30 0.82
C GLY A 139 -20.17 16.32 1.53
N GLY A 140 -19.96 15.10 0.99
CA GLY A 140 -18.99 14.17 1.55
C GLY A 140 -17.55 14.49 1.14
N THR A 141 -16.59 13.77 1.72
CA THR A 141 -15.17 14.05 1.51
C THR A 141 -14.33 12.78 1.30
N LEU A 142 -13.18 12.92 0.60
CA LEU A 142 -12.08 11.97 0.64
C LEU A 142 -10.86 12.71 1.19
N ARG A 143 -10.19 12.14 2.19
CA ARG A 143 -9.05 12.77 2.85
C ARG A 143 -7.87 11.81 2.93
N LEU A 144 -6.66 12.33 2.67
CA LEU A 144 -5.42 11.68 3.06
C LEU A 144 -5.03 12.21 4.45
N PHE A 145 -5.19 11.36 5.45
CA PHE A 145 -4.81 11.63 6.82
C PHE A 145 -3.41 11.08 7.09
N ASP A 146 -2.45 11.92 7.45
CA ASP A 146 -1.09 11.48 7.81
C ASP A 146 -0.47 12.36 8.93
N LYS A 147 -0.32 11.76 10.12
CA LYS A 147 0.32 12.40 11.27
C LYS A 147 1.79 12.72 11.02
N ARG A 148 2.48 11.85 10.27
CA ARG A 148 3.93 11.92 10.06
C ARG A 148 4.33 12.75 8.86
N ARG A 149 3.39 13.12 8.02
CA ARG A 149 3.60 13.93 6.81
C ARG A 149 4.61 13.31 5.85
N LEU A 150 4.54 11.99 5.66
CA LEU A 150 5.40 11.20 4.77
C LEU A 150 4.67 10.63 3.56
N GLY A 151 3.38 10.91 3.48
CA GLY A 151 2.54 10.63 2.32
C GLY A 151 2.94 11.45 1.09
N ARG A 152 2.31 11.16 -0.04
CA ARG A 152 2.46 11.94 -1.28
C ARG A 152 1.16 11.94 -2.06
N VAL A 153 0.86 13.11 -2.62
CA VAL A 153 -0.21 13.30 -3.59
C VAL A 153 0.39 13.86 -4.87
N ARG A 154 0.12 13.21 -6.01
CA ARG A 154 0.70 13.59 -7.29
C ARG A 154 -0.31 13.42 -8.43
N LEU A 155 -0.23 14.27 -9.43
CA LEU A 155 -0.87 14.02 -10.71
C LEU A 155 0.05 13.13 -11.57
N ASP A 156 -0.56 12.20 -12.31
CA ASP A 156 0.09 11.32 -13.28
C ASP A 156 1.35 10.62 -12.72
N PRO A 157 1.22 9.85 -11.62
CA PRO A 157 2.37 9.23 -10.96
C PRO A 157 3.05 8.21 -11.87
N ASP A 158 4.38 8.30 -11.97
CA ASP A 158 5.17 7.30 -12.69
C ASP A 158 5.31 6.02 -11.85
N THR A 159 4.76 4.94 -12.34
CA THR A 159 4.85 3.60 -11.74
C THR A 159 5.70 2.63 -12.57
N SER A 160 6.39 3.10 -13.62
CA SER A 160 7.14 2.27 -14.57
C SER A 160 8.32 1.53 -13.93
N ALA A 161 8.93 2.10 -12.88
CA ALA A 161 10.03 1.49 -12.15
C ALA A 161 9.59 0.38 -11.18
N LEU A 162 8.29 0.20 -10.94
CA LEU A 162 7.80 -0.85 -10.05
C LEU A 162 7.85 -2.22 -10.71
N GLY A 163 8.31 -3.21 -9.96
CA GLY A 163 8.23 -4.63 -10.29
C GLY A 163 6.78 -5.14 -10.35
N PRO A 164 6.56 -6.43 -10.63
CA PRO A 164 5.24 -7.03 -10.55
C PRO A 164 4.66 -6.90 -9.13
N ASP A 165 3.36 -6.89 -9.04
CA ASP A 165 2.65 -6.80 -7.75
C ASP A 165 2.78 -8.10 -6.96
N ALA A 166 3.08 -8.02 -5.66
CA ALA A 166 3.30 -9.18 -4.80
C ALA A 166 2.05 -10.08 -4.63
N GLU A 167 0.85 -9.54 -4.85
CA GLU A 167 -0.39 -10.32 -4.81
C GLU A 167 -0.58 -11.19 -6.06
N THR A 168 -0.06 -10.76 -7.22
CA THR A 168 -0.39 -11.37 -8.51
C THR A 168 0.82 -11.89 -9.30
N VAL A 169 2.04 -11.67 -8.81
CA VAL A 169 3.25 -12.12 -9.51
C VAL A 169 3.27 -13.63 -9.70
N GLY A 170 3.61 -14.09 -10.89
CA GLY A 170 3.77 -15.52 -11.17
C GLY A 170 5.08 -16.09 -10.61
N ALA A 171 5.11 -17.39 -10.35
CA ALA A 171 6.27 -18.07 -9.75
C ALA A 171 7.55 -17.92 -10.59
N GLU A 172 7.46 -18.12 -11.90
CA GLU A 172 8.61 -17.99 -12.81
C GLU A 172 9.16 -16.56 -12.85
N GLU A 173 8.25 -15.56 -12.92
CA GLU A 173 8.65 -14.16 -12.94
C GLU A 173 9.31 -13.76 -11.63
N LEU A 174 8.73 -14.14 -10.47
CA LEU A 174 9.31 -13.89 -9.16
C LEU A 174 10.71 -14.51 -9.06
N ALA A 175 10.85 -15.78 -9.42
CA ALA A 175 12.12 -16.51 -9.37
C ALA A 175 13.19 -15.84 -10.26
N ALA A 176 12.86 -15.49 -11.49
CA ALA A 176 13.78 -14.83 -12.42
C ALA A 176 14.26 -13.45 -11.90
N ARG A 177 13.40 -12.73 -11.17
CA ARG A 177 13.74 -11.42 -10.59
C ARG A 177 14.53 -11.54 -9.30
N VAL A 178 14.15 -12.47 -8.41
CA VAL A 178 14.80 -12.68 -7.12
C VAL A 178 16.25 -13.15 -7.30
N ARG A 179 16.52 -14.10 -8.21
CA ARG A 179 17.87 -14.68 -8.42
C ARG A 179 18.95 -13.71 -8.91
N ARG A 180 18.60 -12.50 -9.31
CA ARG A 180 19.60 -11.57 -9.87
C ARG A 180 20.49 -10.97 -8.79
N GLY A 181 21.80 -11.28 -8.86
CA GLY A 181 22.80 -10.76 -7.94
C GLY A 181 23.06 -11.69 -6.75
N ARG A 182 23.67 -11.15 -5.69
CA ARG A 182 24.11 -11.89 -4.49
C ARG A 182 23.61 -11.26 -3.17
N SER A 183 22.66 -10.39 -3.26
CA SER A 183 22.14 -9.72 -2.07
C SER A 183 21.43 -10.73 -1.14
N PRO A 184 21.35 -10.42 0.17
CA PRO A 184 20.50 -11.18 1.08
C PRO A 184 19.04 -11.22 0.60
N LEU A 185 18.39 -12.37 0.73
CA LEU A 185 17.05 -12.61 0.23
C LEU A 185 16.02 -11.56 0.71
N LYS A 186 16.06 -11.20 1.99
CA LYS A 186 15.17 -10.15 2.49
C LYS A 186 15.41 -8.80 1.82
N ALA A 187 16.68 -8.42 1.63
CA ALA A 187 17.00 -7.17 0.94
C ALA A 187 16.44 -7.15 -0.49
N ARG A 188 16.46 -8.31 -1.15
CA ARG A 188 15.93 -8.49 -2.49
C ARG A 188 14.40 -8.36 -2.52
N LEU A 189 13.69 -8.93 -1.54
CA LEU A 189 12.24 -8.81 -1.42
C LEU A 189 11.79 -7.38 -1.10
N LEU A 190 12.61 -6.59 -0.42
CA LEU A 190 12.30 -5.18 -0.11
C LEU A 190 12.46 -4.22 -1.30
N ASP A 191 13.15 -4.66 -2.35
CA ASP A 191 13.33 -3.88 -3.59
C ASP A 191 12.04 -3.86 -4.40
N GLN A 192 11.40 -2.70 -4.45
CA GLN A 192 10.12 -2.51 -5.13
C GLN A 192 10.21 -2.68 -6.65
N SER A 193 11.40 -2.67 -7.24
CA SER A 193 11.62 -2.99 -8.65
C SER A 193 11.65 -4.50 -8.91
N VAL A 194 11.90 -5.32 -7.90
CA VAL A 194 11.87 -6.78 -7.96
C VAL A 194 10.46 -7.30 -7.79
N VAL A 195 9.83 -6.92 -6.69
CA VAL A 195 8.44 -7.21 -6.38
C VAL A 195 7.83 -6.04 -5.61
N ALA A 196 6.78 -5.45 -6.16
CA ALA A 196 6.14 -4.29 -5.57
C ALA A 196 5.19 -4.70 -4.44
N GLY A 197 5.25 -3.99 -3.31
CA GLY A 197 4.31 -4.16 -2.20
C GLY A 197 4.91 -4.76 -0.95
N VAL A 198 5.95 -5.56 -1.06
CA VAL A 198 6.62 -6.17 0.09
C VAL A 198 7.32 -5.10 0.93
N GLY A 199 7.01 -5.08 2.21
CA GLY A 199 7.71 -4.27 3.19
C GLY A 199 8.34 -5.14 4.28
N ASN A 200 8.66 -4.51 5.41
CA ASN A 200 9.45 -5.17 6.46
C ASN A 200 8.71 -6.32 7.15
N LEU A 201 7.43 -6.14 7.43
CA LEU A 201 6.62 -7.15 8.12
C LEU A 201 6.22 -8.27 7.16
N LEU A 202 5.75 -7.93 5.97
CA LEU A 202 5.38 -8.93 4.98
C LEU A 202 6.59 -9.78 4.55
N ALA A 203 7.80 -9.17 4.45
CA ALA A 203 9.01 -9.92 4.18
C ALA A 203 9.35 -10.92 5.30
N ASP A 204 9.28 -10.50 6.57
CA ASP A 204 9.57 -11.40 7.69
C ASP A 204 8.56 -12.54 7.78
N GLU A 205 7.27 -12.25 7.58
CA GLU A 205 6.20 -13.26 7.54
C GLU A 205 6.42 -14.25 6.40
N THR A 206 6.65 -13.75 5.18
CA THR A 206 6.91 -14.58 3.99
C THR A 206 8.09 -15.51 4.19
N LEU A 207 9.22 -14.99 4.67
CA LEU A 207 10.44 -15.76 4.89
C LEU A 207 10.28 -16.80 6.00
N TRP A 208 9.52 -16.48 7.04
CA TRP A 208 9.22 -17.44 8.10
C TRP A 208 8.32 -18.57 7.58
N GLN A 209 7.27 -18.27 6.81
CA GLN A 209 6.42 -19.28 6.19
C GLN A 209 7.20 -20.17 5.21
N ALA A 210 8.07 -19.58 4.39
CA ALA A 210 8.92 -20.30 3.43
C ALA A 210 10.06 -21.09 4.07
N ARG A 211 10.34 -20.90 5.37
CA ARG A 211 11.50 -21.48 6.09
C ARG A 211 12.84 -21.10 5.47
N LEU A 212 12.96 -19.85 4.99
CA LEU A 212 14.16 -19.34 4.37
C LEU A 212 14.81 -18.26 5.22
N SER A 213 16.14 -18.33 5.35
CA SER A 213 16.90 -17.33 6.07
C SER A 213 16.82 -15.95 5.37
N PRO A 214 16.52 -14.87 6.11
CA PRO A 214 16.54 -13.52 5.53
C PRO A 214 17.92 -13.10 5.02
N ARG A 215 18.97 -13.76 5.47
CA ARG A 215 20.38 -13.49 5.13
C ARG A 215 20.89 -14.33 3.98
N ARG A 216 20.14 -15.34 3.52
CA ARG A 216 20.54 -16.25 2.45
C ARG A 216 20.86 -15.48 1.17
N PRO A 217 22.01 -15.69 0.53
CA PRO A 217 22.31 -15.12 -0.78
C PRO A 217 21.33 -15.63 -1.83
N VAL A 218 20.82 -14.75 -2.68
CA VAL A 218 19.77 -15.12 -3.63
C VAL A 218 20.25 -16.04 -4.75
N ASP A 219 21.55 -16.05 -5.05
CA ASP A 219 22.17 -16.94 -6.05
C ASP A 219 22.36 -18.39 -5.55
N GLU A 220 22.18 -18.63 -4.25
CA GLU A 220 22.24 -19.96 -3.65
C GLU A 220 20.87 -20.66 -3.55
N LEU A 221 19.78 -19.95 -3.94
CA LEU A 221 18.43 -20.49 -3.86
C LEU A 221 18.17 -21.54 -4.95
N THR A 222 17.66 -22.69 -4.53
CA THR A 222 17.16 -23.74 -5.43
C THR A 222 15.81 -23.41 -6.01
N ASP A 223 15.38 -24.11 -7.07
CA ASP A 223 14.06 -23.94 -7.68
C ASP A 223 12.93 -24.22 -6.67
N GLY A 224 13.03 -25.31 -5.90
CA GLY A 224 12.04 -25.64 -4.89
C GLY A 224 11.96 -24.64 -3.73
N GLU A 225 13.06 -23.95 -3.41
CA GLU A 225 13.05 -22.84 -2.43
C GLU A 225 12.35 -21.61 -2.98
N LEU A 226 12.52 -21.31 -4.25
CA LEU A 226 11.82 -20.22 -4.93
C LEU A 226 10.32 -20.48 -5.10
N GLU A 227 9.92 -21.72 -5.36
CA GLU A 227 8.52 -22.14 -5.37
C GLU A 227 7.88 -21.93 -3.99
N ARG A 228 8.52 -22.43 -2.92
CA ARG A 228 8.04 -22.20 -1.55
C ARG A 228 7.99 -20.71 -1.18
N LEU A 229 8.97 -19.91 -1.62
CA LEU A 229 8.97 -18.46 -1.42
C LEU A 229 7.77 -17.80 -2.07
N HIS A 230 7.44 -18.19 -3.31
CA HIS A 230 6.29 -17.68 -4.03
C HIS A 230 4.97 -18.05 -3.33
N GLU A 231 4.80 -19.32 -2.96
CA GLU A 231 3.61 -19.79 -2.24
C GLU A 231 3.44 -19.04 -0.90
N ALA A 232 4.53 -18.88 -0.15
CA ALA A 232 4.53 -18.16 1.12
C ALA A 232 4.20 -16.68 0.95
N LEU A 233 4.74 -16.03 -0.10
CA LEU A 233 4.44 -14.63 -0.41
C LEU A 233 2.94 -14.43 -0.69
N HIS A 234 2.37 -15.28 -1.53
CA HIS A 234 0.94 -15.22 -1.85
C HIS A 234 0.06 -15.50 -0.63
N THR A 235 0.40 -16.54 0.15
CA THR A 235 -0.34 -16.90 1.36
C THR A 235 -0.31 -15.77 2.38
N ALA A 236 0.88 -15.26 2.71
CA ALA A 236 1.04 -14.15 3.65
C ALA A 236 0.32 -12.87 3.19
N THR A 237 0.43 -12.53 1.89
CA THR A 237 -0.23 -11.35 1.32
C THR A 237 -1.75 -11.45 1.38
N LYS A 238 -2.32 -12.58 0.93
CA LYS A 238 -3.78 -12.82 0.96
C LYS A 238 -4.32 -12.83 2.38
N ALA A 239 -3.63 -13.51 3.30
CA ALA A 239 -4.01 -13.54 4.70
C ALA A 239 -3.99 -12.13 5.32
N ALA A 240 -2.94 -11.34 5.06
CA ALA A 240 -2.85 -9.97 5.55
C ALA A 240 -3.96 -9.06 4.99
N ILE A 241 -4.31 -9.19 3.70
CA ILE A 241 -5.45 -8.47 3.11
C ILE A 241 -6.76 -8.86 3.80
N ALA A 242 -7.00 -10.16 3.97
CA ALA A 242 -8.25 -10.68 4.57
C ALA A 242 -8.40 -10.31 6.05
N HIS A 243 -7.32 -10.23 6.79
CA HIS A 243 -7.35 -9.98 8.23
C HIS A 243 -7.02 -8.52 8.63
N GLY A 244 -6.90 -7.61 7.67
CA GLY A 244 -6.81 -6.17 7.93
C GLY A 244 -5.38 -5.62 8.09
N GLY A 245 -4.35 -6.31 7.59
CA GLY A 245 -3.00 -5.76 7.51
C GLY A 245 -1.88 -6.71 7.89
N VAL A 246 -0.65 -6.30 7.59
CA VAL A 246 0.56 -7.14 7.79
C VAL A 246 0.85 -7.47 9.26
N HIS A 247 0.31 -6.69 10.20
CA HIS A 247 0.48 -6.92 11.64
C HIS A 247 -0.25 -8.18 12.14
N THR A 248 -1.16 -8.75 11.34
CA THR A 248 -1.91 -9.98 11.66
C THR A 248 -1.15 -11.26 11.30
N GLY A 249 0.04 -11.15 10.70
CA GLY A 249 0.88 -12.29 10.36
C GLY A 249 1.25 -13.14 11.58
N GLU A 250 1.45 -14.44 11.36
CA GLU A 250 1.67 -15.42 12.43
C GLU A 250 2.95 -15.17 13.24
N VAL A 251 4.06 -14.81 12.56
CA VAL A 251 5.34 -14.53 13.24
C VAL A 251 5.42 -13.11 13.80
N ILE A 252 4.58 -12.21 13.33
CA ILE A 252 4.70 -10.77 13.63
C ILE A 252 4.64 -10.46 15.15
N PRO A 253 3.76 -11.08 15.97
CA PRO A 253 3.75 -10.87 17.42
C PRO A 253 5.03 -11.35 18.14
N PHE A 254 5.81 -12.22 17.49
CA PHE A 254 7.03 -12.79 18.05
C PHE A 254 8.31 -12.06 17.61
N ARG A 255 8.20 -10.99 16.86
CA ARG A 255 9.32 -10.12 16.45
C ARG A 255 9.75 -9.21 17.59
N GLY A 256 10.53 -9.75 18.54
CA GLY A 256 10.97 -9.00 19.71
C GLY A 256 12.05 -9.71 20.51
N ALA A 257 12.80 -8.94 21.32
CA ALA A 257 13.79 -9.50 22.24
C ALA A 257 13.13 -10.44 23.26
N GLY A 258 13.72 -11.61 23.50
CA GLY A 258 13.18 -12.61 24.41
C GLY A 258 11.95 -13.34 23.90
N ARG A 259 11.55 -13.12 22.64
CA ARG A 259 10.47 -13.88 22.00
C ARG A 259 11.00 -15.15 21.36
N HIS A 260 10.13 -16.12 21.22
CA HIS A 260 10.43 -17.45 20.67
C HIS A 260 9.57 -17.74 19.46
N CYS A 261 10.11 -18.55 18.54
CA CYS A 261 9.40 -18.98 17.35
C CYS A 261 8.11 -19.70 17.70
N PRO A 262 6.94 -19.30 17.16
CA PRO A 262 5.67 -19.96 17.49
C PRO A 262 5.60 -21.40 16.97
N ARG A 263 6.47 -21.79 16.02
CA ARG A 263 6.48 -23.12 15.42
C ARG A 263 7.35 -24.12 16.22
N CYS A 264 8.54 -23.71 16.64
CA CYS A 264 9.51 -24.64 17.26
C CYS A 264 10.02 -24.22 18.65
N GLY A 265 9.63 -23.06 19.16
CA GLY A 265 10.04 -22.57 20.48
C GLY A 265 11.48 -22.03 20.56
N THR A 266 12.26 -22.05 19.47
CA THR A 266 13.64 -21.50 19.46
C THR A 266 13.60 -19.98 19.61
N ALA A 267 14.55 -19.42 20.35
CA ALA A 267 14.66 -17.96 20.52
C ALA A 267 14.83 -17.25 19.16
N MET A 268 14.08 -16.16 18.97
CA MET A 268 14.19 -15.36 17.75
C MET A 268 15.50 -14.57 17.73
N GLU A 269 16.19 -14.59 16.60
CA GLU A 269 17.38 -13.78 16.37
C GLU A 269 17.04 -12.45 15.71
N ARG A 270 17.92 -11.46 15.92
CA ARG A 270 17.79 -10.12 15.36
C ARG A 270 19.04 -9.68 14.60
N ALA A 271 18.85 -9.12 13.41
CA ALA A 271 19.91 -8.40 12.68
C ALA A 271 19.30 -7.23 11.89
N THR A 272 20.19 -6.46 11.24
CA THR A 272 19.79 -5.51 10.19
C THR A 272 20.06 -6.16 8.84
N VAL A 273 19.02 -6.33 8.02
CA VAL A 273 19.12 -6.87 6.67
C VAL A 273 18.38 -5.92 5.72
N GLY A 274 19.03 -5.51 4.62
CA GLY A 274 18.46 -4.55 3.69
C GLY A 274 18.10 -3.19 4.34
N GLY A 275 18.86 -2.77 5.36
CA GLY A 275 18.61 -1.54 6.10
C GLY A 275 17.38 -1.59 7.03
N ARG A 276 16.80 -2.78 7.28
CA ARG A 276 15.63 -2.99 8.12
C ARG A 276 15.90 -3.95 9.27
N THR A 277 15.35 -3.64 10.45
CA THR A 277 15.32 -4.58 11.57
C THR A 277 14.58 -5.84 11.16
N THR A 278 15.25 -6.96 11.29
CA THR A 278 14.84 -8.29 10.86
C THR A 278 14.82 -9.21 12.06
N TRP A 279 13.79 -10.00 12.20
CA TRP A 279 13.68 -11.07 13.19
C TRP A 279 13.40 -12.38 12.46
N TRP A 280 14.10 -13.45 12.84
CA TRP A 280 13.91 -14.78 12.25
C TRP A 280 14.20 -15.89 13.26
N CYS A 281 13.73 -17.08 12.96
CA CYS A 281 14.04 -18.30 13.72
C CYS A 281 15.28 -18.98 13.11
N PRO A 282 16.42 -19.07 13.82
CA PRO A 282 17.63 -19.69 13.26
C PRO A 282 17.52 -21.20 13.07
N ALA A 283 16.57 -21.87 13.74
CA ALA A 283 16.35 -23.30 13.61
C ALA A 283 15.44 -23.67 12.42
N GLU A 284 14.48 -22.79 12.06
CA GLU A 284 13.49 -23.07 11.03
C GLU A 284 13.84 -22.43 9.68
N GLN A 285 14.58 -21.32 9.69
CA GLN A 285 14.89 -20.52 8.51
C GLN A 285 16.37 -20.69 8.16
N THR A 286 16.67 -21.63 7.30
CA THR A 286 18.04 -22.00 6.87
C THR A 286 18.37 -21.47 5.47
#